data_725f43bea54981cdb27af1a47bd68ba2
#
_entry.id   725f43bea54981cdb27af1a47bd68ba2
#
_cell.length_a   1.000
_cell.length_b   1.000
_cell.length_c   1.000
_cell.angle_alpha   90.00
_cell.angle_beta   90.00
_cell.angle_gamma   90.00
#
_symmetry.space_group_name_H-M   'P 1'
#
loop_
_entity.id
_entity.type
_entity.pdbx_description
1 polymer ?
#
loop_
_entity_poly.entity_id
_entity_poly.type
_entity_poly.pdbx_seq_one_letter_code
_entity_poly.pdbx_strand_id
1 'polypeptide(L)'
;MQNKEKENIRQVVRERYGNIAKSATVVSGISSTSSCCGQSETSASTDPASSCCGGPPISPQQISTLMGYSKEDFSSIAEGANLGLGCGNPVALASLKPGETVVDLGSGGGFDCFLAAKQVGETGQVIGVDMTPDMLSRARMNAEKMNTTNVQFRLGEIENLPVADN
;
A
#
# COMPACT_ATOMS: atom_id res chain seq x y z
N MET A 1 -10.07 -26.05 15.22
CA MET A 1 -10.99 -25.10 14.53
C MET A 1 -10.39 -23.70 14.37
N GLN A 2 -9.85 -23.07 15.40
CA GLN A 2 -9.28 -21.70 15.36
C GLN A 2 -8.17 -21.49 14.33
N ASN A 3 -7.30 -22.47 14.06
CA ASN A 3 -6.17 -22.31 13.15
C ASN A 3 -6.61 -22.25 11.67
N LYS A 4 -7.66 -23.00 11.31
CA LYS A 4 -8.24 -22.99 9.96
C LYS A 4 -8.98 -21.68 9.64
N GLU A 5 -9.61 -21.09 10.65
CA GLU A 5 -10.32 -19.82 10.54
C GLU A 5 -9.33 -18.63 10.35
N LYS A 6 -8.24 -18.64 11.11
CA LYS A 6 -7.16 -17.65 10.95
C LYS A 6 -6.51 -17.70 9.56
N GLU A 7 -6.24 -18.91 9.06
CA GLU A 7 -5.64 -19.05 7.73
C GLU A 7 -6.60 -18.60 6.62
N ASN A 8 -7.90 -18.86 6.78
CA ASN A 8 -8.91 -18.39 5.85
C ASN A 8 -8.97 -16.85 5.79
N ILE A 9 -8.89 -16.18 6.95
CA ILE A 9 -8.83 -14.71 7.02
C ILE A 9 -7.58 -14.17 6.32
N ARG A 10 -6.41 -14.77 6.57
CA ARG A 10 -5.15 -14.38 5.90
C ARG A 10 -5.24 -14.52 4.40
N GLN A 11 -5.83 -15.60 3.92
CA GLN A 11 -6.01 -15.82 2.48
C GLN A 11 -6.90 -14.74 1.85
N VAL A 12 -8.04 -14.44 2.45
CA VAL A 12 -8.95 -13.38 1.97
C VAL A 12 -8.23 -12.02 1.92
N VAL A 13 -7.44 -11.71 2.95
CA VAL A 13 -6.66 -10.48 3.00
C VAL A 13 -5.61 -10.45 1.89
N ARG A 14 -4.82 -11.52 1.70
CA ARG A 14 -3.83 -11.63 0.62
C ARG A 14 -4.45 -11.44 -0.75
N GLU A 15 -5.58 -12.10 -1.02
CA GLU A 15 -6.29 -11.98 -2.29
C GLU A 15 -6.78 -10.55 -2.55
N ARG A 16 -7.35 -9.89 -1.54
CA ARG A 16 -7.82 -8.50 -1.64
C ARG A 16 -6.67 -7.54 -1.98
N TYR A 17 -5.60 -7.57 -1.19
CA TYR A 17 -4.44 -6.71 -1.40
C TYR A 17 -3.66 -7.06 -2.67
N GLY A 18 -3.58 -8.34 -3.03
CA GLY A 18 -2.99 -8.78 -4.30
C GLY A 18 -3.75 -8.24 -5.51
N ASN A 19 -5.07 -8.23 -5.48
CA ASN A 19 -5.89 -7.65 -6.54
C ASN A 19 -5.67 -6.12 -6.66
N ILE A 20 -5.55 -5.41 -5.55
CA ILE A 20 -5.23 -3.98 -5.56
C ILE A 20 -3.84 -3.75 -6.18
N ALA A 21 -2.84 -4.55 -5.79
CA ALA A 21 -1.49 -4.45 -6.35
C ALA A 21 -1.47 -4.63 -7.88
N LYS A 22 -2.27 -5.54 -8.41
CA LYS A 22 -2.39 -5.80 -9.86
C LYS A 22 -3.14 -4.69 -10.58
N SER A 23 -4.28 -4.24 -10.06
CA SER A 23 -5.13 -3.23 -10.70
C SER A 23 -4.46 -1.87 -10.80
N ALA A 24 -3.67 -1.47 -9.82
CA ALA A 24 -2.94 -0.21 -9.85
C ALA A 24 -1.83 -0.13 -10.92
N THR A 25 -1.50 -1.24 -11.59
CA THR A 25 -0.55 -1.27 -12.72
C THR A 25 -1.21 -0.89 -14.05
N VAL A 26 -2.53 -0.89 -14.13
CA VAL A 26 -3.30 -0.74 -15.38
C VAL A 26 -3.71 0.72 -15.67
N VAL A 27 -3.53 1.65 -14.72
CA VAL A 27 -4.07 3.02 -14.84
C VAL A 27 -3.24 3.98 -15.73
N SER A 28 -2.23 3.48 -16.45
CA SER A 28 -1.48 4.31 -17.42
C SER A 28 -2.11 4.37 -18.81
N GLY A 29 -3.41 4.14 -18.98
CA GLY A 29 -3.94 4.23 -20.34
C GLY A 29 -5.41 3.96 -20.61
N ILE A 30 -6.28 3.80 -19.64
CA ILE A 30 -7.69 3.57 -19.92
C ILE A 30 -8.57 4.45 -19.03
N SER A 31 -9.21 5.42 -19.70
CA SER A 31 -10.36 6.14 -19.16
C SER A 31 -11.51 5.13 -18.97
N SER A 32 -11.58 4.50 -17.81
CA SER A 32 -12.65 3.54 -17.52
C SER A 32 -13.83 4.29 -16.93
N THR A 33 -14.76 4.64 -17.80
CA THR A 33 -16.15 4.85 -17.41
C THR A 33 -16.74 3.51 -16.95
N SER A 34 -16.55 3.15 -15.70
CA SER A 34 -17.30 2.06 -15.06
C SER A 34 -18.64 2.61 -14.61
N SER A 35 -19.60 2.56 -15.50
CA SER A 35 -21.02 2.73 -15.20
C SER A 35 -21.46 1.56 -14.32
N CYS A 36 -21.56 1.79 -13.00
CA CYS A 36 -22.27 0.91 -12.09
C CYS A 36 -23.75 1.28 -12.07
N CYS A 37 -24.47 0.99 -13.15
CA CYS A 37 -25.93 0.93 -13.19
C CYS A 37 -26.34 -0.25 -14.04
N GLY A 38 -26.43 -1.42 -13.43
CA GLY A 38 -27.16 -2.55 -14.00
C GLY A 38 -28.65 -2.27 -13.89
N GLN A 39 -29.32 -2.13 -15.01
CA GLN A 39 -30.79 -2.14 -15.09
C GLN A 39 -31.29 -3.53 -14.71
N SER A 40 -32.14 -3.60 -13.70
CA SER A 40 -33.17 -4.63 -13.61
C SER A 40 -34.43 -3.97 -13.08
N GLU A 41 -35.46 -4.02 -13.94
CA GLU A 41 -36.80 -3.56 -13.65
C GLU A 41 -37.47 -4.42 -12.55
N THR A 42 -38.33 -3.76 -11.83
CA THR A 42 -39.53 -4.15 -11.09
C THR A 42 -39.49 -4.06 -9.57
N SER A 43 -40.53 -3.33 -9.16
CA SER A 43 -41.25 -3.25 -7.88
C SER A 43 -40.78 -2.27 -6.82
N ALA A 44 -41.69 -1.32 -6.61
CA ALA A 44 -41.72 -0.27 -5.60
C ALA A 44 -41.63 -0.81 -4.16
N SER A 45 -40.69 -0.27 -3.39
CA SER A 45 -40.85 -0.09 -1.96
C SER A 45 -40.10 1.18 -1.54
N THR A 46 -40.86 2.05 -0.90
CA THR A 46 -40.46 3.35 -0.37
C THR A 46 -39.60 3.17 0.85
N ASP A 47 -38.31 3.46 0.76
CA ASP A 47 -37.47 3.79 1.90
C ASP A 47 -36.54 4.96 1.53
N PRO A 48 -36.60 6.09 2.26
CA PRO A 48 -35.82 7.28 1.97
C PRO A 48 -34.53 7.29 2.78
N ALA A 49 -33.52 6.46 2.43
CA ALA A 49 -32.16 6.58 2.96
C ALA A 49 -31.12 5.82 2.12
N SER A 50 -31.05 6.10 0.83
CA SER A 50 -29.91 5.72 0.00
C SER A 50 -29.34 6.97 -0.66
N SER A 51 -28.62 7.76 0.15
CA SER A 51 -27.77 8.82 -0.37
C SER A 51 -26.57 8.18 -1.05
N CYS A 52 -26.70 7.88 -2.33
CA CYS A 52 -25.56 7.69 -3.22
C CYS A 52 -24.82 9.01 -3.35
N CYS A 53 -24.00 9.35 -2.37
CA CYS A 53 -23.03 10.45 -2.46
C CYS A 53 -21.96 10.07 -3.46
N GLY A 54 -22.24 10.24 -4.74
CA GLY A 54 -21.27 10.19 -5.82
C GLY A 54 -20.37 11.41 -5.79
N GLY A 55 -19.48 11.50 -4.80
CA GLY A 55 -18.34 12.40 -4.87
C GLY A 55 -17.33 11.88 -5.90
N PRO A 56 -16.50 12.75 -6.49
CA PRO A 56 -15.43 12.31 -7.37
C PRO A 56 -14.53 11.31 -6.63
N PRO A 57 -14.00 10.27 -7.30
CA PRO A 57 -13.14 9.28 -6.66
C PRO A 57 -11.91 9.98 -6.07
N ILE A 58 -11.70 9.80 -4.78
CA ILE A 58 -10.55 10.37 -4.06
C ILE A 58 -9.29 9.65 -4.55
N SER A 59 -8.29 10.40 -5.03
CA SER A 59 -7.04 9.82 -5.51
C SER A 59 -6.17 9.28 -4.33
N PRO A 60 -5.29 8.29 -4.58
CA PRO A 60 -4.33 7.83 -3.58
C PRO A 60 -3.52 8.95 -2.93
N GLN A 61 -3.12 9.97 -3.71
CA GLN A 61 -2.40 11.14 -3.21
C GLN A 61 -3.24 11.99 -2.27
N GLN A 62 -4.52 12.19 -2.58
CA GLN A 62 -5.43 12.94 -1.69
C GLN A 62 -5.62 12.21 -0.36
N ILE A 63 -5.80 10.88 -0.38
CA ILE A 63 -5.89 10.06 0.83
C ILE A 63 -4.61 10.21 1.66
N SER A 64 -3.45 10.04 1.05
CA SER A 64 -2.16 10.14 1.75
C SER A 64 -1.88 11.55 2.27
N THR A 65 -2.33 12.60 1.57
CA THR A 65 -2.23 13.99 2.07
C THR A 65 -3.03 14.16 3.37
N LEU A 66 -4.23 13.57 3.47
CA LEU A 66 -5.01 13.57 4.70
C LEU A 66 -4.33 12.80 5.85
N MET A 67 -3.44 11.88 5.52
CA MET A 67 -2.63 11.10 6.47
C MET A 67 -1.32 11.80 6.87
N GLY A 68 -1.07 13.03 6.39
CA GLY A 68 0.07 13.84 6.78
C GLY A 68 1.31 13.72 5.89
N TYR A 69 1.20 13.11 4.71
CA TYR A 69 2.29 13.13 3.72
C TYR A 69 2.32 14.44 2.95
N SER A 70 3.51 14.94 2.68
CA SER A 70 3.74 16.18 1.93
C SER A 70 3.76 15.95 0.41
N LYS A 71 3.69 17.03 -0.37
CA LYS A 71 3.83 16.95 -1.82
C LYS A 71 5.23 16.50 -2.24
N GLU A 72 6.23 16.85 -1.46
CA GLU A 72 7.63 16.49 -1.62
C GLU A 72 7.82 14.98 -1.46
N ASP A 73 7.10 14.34 -0.51
CA ASP A 73 7.11 12.90 -0.32
C ASP A 73 6.63 12.18 -1.59
N PHE A 74 5.55 12.65 -2.21
CA PHE A 74 5.02 12.04 -3.44
C PHE A 74 5.94 12.25 -4.65
N SER A 75 6.49 13.47 -4.82
CA SER A 75 7.35 13.79 -5.95
C SER A 75 8.66 13.02 -5.93
N SER A 76 9.04 12.55 -4.77
CA SER A 76 10.32 11.91 -4.52
C SER A 76 10.29 10.39 -4.65
N ILE A 77 9.12 9.79 -4.88
CA ILE A 77 8.91 8.34 -4.92
C ILE A 77 8.27 7.93 -6.24
N ALA A 78 8.61 6.72 -6.71
CA ALA A 78 8.09 6.19 -7.98
C ALA A 78 6.56 6.20 -8.01
N GLU A 79 6.02 6.64 -9.14
CA GLU A 79 4.59 6.54 -9.41
C GLU A 79 4.14 5.08 -9.28
N GLY A 80 3.10 4.87 -8.48
CA GLY A 80 2.58 3.53 -8.21
C GLY A 80 3.09 2.86 -6.92
N ALA A 81 3.99 3.46 -6.16
CA ALA A 81 4.29 3.02 -4.79
C ALA A 81 3.19 3.43 -3.82
N ASN A 82 2.62 4.63 -4.01
CA ASN A 82 1.49 5.09 -3.22
C ASN A 82 0.18 4.50 -3.73
N LEU A 83 -0.41 3.61 -2.97
CA LEU A 83 -1.70 2.97 -3.25
C LEU A 83 -2.87 3.60 -2.47
N GLY A 84 -2.60 4.60 -1.61
CA GLY A 84 -3.59 5.19 -0.73
C GLY A 84 -4.14 4.24 0.33
N LEU A 85 -3.39 3.20 0.69
CA LEU A 85 -3.78 2.15 1.64
C LEU A 85 -3.15 2.33 3.02
N GLY A 86 -2.31 3.35 3.21
CA GLY A 86 -1.68 3.66 4.48
C GLY A 86 -2.68 4.05 5.56
N CYS A 87 -2.23 4.02 6.81
CA CYS A 87 -3.02 4.43 7.98
C CYS A 87 -2.38 5.56 8.79
N GLY A 88 -1.41 6.26 8.21
CA GLY A 88 -0.69 7.38 8.80
C GLY A 88 0.66 7.58 8.13
N ASN A 89 1.45 8.54 8.63
CA ASN A 89 2.82 8.79 8.19
C ASN A 89 3.81 8.37 9.31
N PRO A 90 4.23 7.09 9.35
CA PRO A 90 5.12 6.58 10.40
C PRO A 90 6.51 7.22 10.32
N VAL A 91 6.97 7.56 9.11
CA VAL A 91 8.30 8.13 8.89
C VAL A 91 8.44 9.51 9.54
N ALA A 92 7.38 10.32 9.51
CA ALA A 92 7.36 11.62 10.19
C ALA A 92 7.44 11.49 11.72
N LEU A 93 6.97 10.37 12.29
CA LEU A 93 6.96 10.13 13.75
C LEU A 93 8.23 9.43 14.25
N ALA A 94 8.89 8.64 13.40
CA ALA A 94 9.96 7.73 13.80
C ALA A 94 11.29 8.43 14.13
N SER A 95 11.48 9.71 13.72
CA SER A 95 12.73 10.47 13.95
C SER A 95 13.98 9.69 13.52
N LEU A 96 13.93 9.05 12.36
CA LEU A 96 14.98 8.19 11.83
C LEU A 96 16.29 8.97 11.64
N LYS A 97 17.41 8.29 11.90
CA LYS A 97 18.77 8.87 11.80
C LYS A 97 19.56 8.18 10.68
N PRO A 98 20.50 8.92 10.06
CA PRO A 98 21.43 8.33 9.10
C PRO A 98 22.16 7.10 9.67
N GLY A 99 22.25 6.03 8.88
CA GLY A 99 22.93 4.79 9.24
C GLY A 99 22.07 3.76 9.99
N GLU A 100 20.83 4.09 10.34
CA GLU A 100 19.95 3.14 11.03
C GLU A 100 19.46 2.01 10.11
N THR A 101 19.18 0.85 10.70
CA THR A 101 18.42 -0.21 10.06
C THR A 101 16.97 -0.14 10.51
N VAL A 102 16.06 -0.03 9.55
CA VAL A 102 14.61 0.12 9.77
C VAL A 102 13.89 -1.12 9.25
N VAL A 103 12.91 -1.61 9.99
CA VAL A 103 11.99 -2.66 9.55
C VAL A 103 10.59 -2.07 9.43
N ASP A 104 10.01 -2.15 8.24
CA ASP A 104 8.65 -1.71 7.94
C ASP A 104 7.72 -2.93 7.85
N LEU A 105 6.73 -3.02 8.73
CA LEU A 105 5.79 -4.13 8.83
C LEU A 105 4.50 -3.81 8.07
N GLY A 106 4.21 -4.59 7.05
CA GLY A 106 3.10 -4.33 6.14
C GLY A 106 3.49 -3.31 5.05
N SER A 107 4.69 -3.43 4.51
CA SER A 107 5.31 -2.46 3.60
C SER A 107 4.56 -2.22 2.28
N GLY A 108 3.62 -3.10 1.91
CA GLY A 108 2.81 -2.96 0.70
C GLY A 108 3.64 -2.69 -0.56
N GLY A 109 3.34 -1.62 -1.29
CA GLY A 109 4.07 -1.17 -2.49
C GLY A 109 5.40 -0.46 -2.21
N GLY A 110 5.82 -0.37 -0.94
CA GLY A 110 7.11 0.16 -0.50
C GLY A 110 7.16 1.66 -0.25
N PHE A 111 6.03 2.37 -0.22
CA PHE A 111 5.99 3.83 -0.12
C PHE A 111 6.77 4.35 1.10
N ASP A 112 6.45 3.86 2.29
CA ASP A 112 7.13 4.27 3.54
C ASP A 112 8.58 3.77 3.59
N CYS A 113 8.87 2.57 3.05
CA CYS A 113 10.25 2.09 2.92
C CYS A 113 11.13 3.05 2.13
N PHE A 114 10.64 3.62 1.03
CA PHE A 114 11.42 4.57 0.22
C PHE A 114 11.62 5.90 0.91
N LEU A 115 10.62 6.38 1.66
CA LEU A 115 10.77 7.58 2.50
C LEU A 115 11.81 7.34 3.61
N ALA A 116 11.72 6.22 4.31
CA ALA A 116 12.67 5.82 5.33
C ALA A 116 14.09 5.69 4.78
N ALA A 117 14.25 5.07 3.60
CA ALA A 117 15.54 4.88 2.95
C ALA A 117 16.27 6.19 2.66
N LYS A 118 15.53 7.24 2.32
CA LYS A 118 16.10 8.59 2.14
C LYS A 118 16.58 9.19 3.46
N GLN A 119 15.83 8.98 4.55
CA GLN A 119 16.20 9.52 5.86
C GLN A 119 17.40 8.81 6.46
N VAL A 120 17.47 7.48 6.35
CA VAL A 120 18.63 6.73 6.87
C VAL A 120 19.87 6.84 5.97
N GLY A 121 19.71 7.27 4.72
CA GLY A 121 20.80 7.52 3.79
C GLY A 121 21.52 6.25 3.32
N GLU A 122 22.61 6.42 2.58
CA GLU A 122 23.34 5.32 1.93
C GLU A 122 23.98 4.32 2.91
N THR A 123 24.27 4.75 4.13
CA THR A 123 24.87 3.89 5.18
C THR A 123 23.81 3.17 6.00
N GLY A 124 22.53 3.54 5.88
CA GLY A 124 21.40 2.89 6.52
C GLY A 124 20.76 1.84 5.61
N GLN A 125 19.89 1.03 6.19
CA GLN A 125 19.16 -0.03 5.49
C GLN A 125 17.69 -0.03 5.88
N VAL A 126 16.81 -0.35 4.91
CA VAL A 126 15.39 -0.56 5.17
C VAL A 126 14.97 -1.96 4.72
N ILE A 127 14.24 -2.65 5.57
CA ILE A 127 13.70 -3.99 5.29
C ILE A 127 12.18 -3.89 5.34
N GLY A 128 11.53 -3.95 4.18
CA GLY A 128 10.07 -4.04 4.09
C GLY A 128 9.60 -5.48 4.17
N VAL A 129 8.67 -5.76 5.08
CA VAL A 129 8.04 -7.08 5.22
C VAL A 129 6.55 -6.98 4.90
N ASP A 130 6.07 -7.84 4.02
CA ASP A 130 4.63 -7.94 3.71
C ASP A 130 4.27 -9.41 3.45
N MET A 131 3.03 -9.79 3.77
CA MET A 131 2.55 -11.15 3.55
C MET A 131 1.98 -11.38 2.14
N THR A 132 1.84 -10.31 1.34
CA THR A 132 1.22 -10.35 0.02
C THR A 132 2.28 -10.37 -1.08
N PRO A 133 2.49 -11.48 -1.82
CA PRO A 133 3.52 -11.58 -2.84
C PRO A 133 3.39 -10.53 -3.95
N ASP A 134 2.17 -10.20 -4.37
CA ASP A 134 1.91 -9.21 -5.42
C ASP A 134 2.32 -7.79 -4.98
N MET A 135 2.14 -7.46 -3.69
CA MET A 135 2.63 -6.19 -3.12
C MET A 135 4.15 -6.10 -3.17
N LEU A 136 4.84 -7.17 -2.75
CA LEU A 136 6.30 -7.21 -2.79
C LEU A 136 6.86 -7.17 -4.21
N SER A 137 6.20 -7.83 -5.16
CA SER A 137 6.58 -7.74 -6.57
C SER A 137 6.53 -6.31 -7.06
N ARG A 138 5.48 -5.58 -6.70
CA ARG A 138 5.33 -4.17 -6.99
C ARG A 138 6.40 -3.31 -6.30
N ALA A 139 6.65 -3.54 -5.01
CA ALA A 139 7.66 -2.83 -4.25
C ALA A 139 9.06 -3.00 -4.86
N ARG A 140 9.42 -4.21 -5.29
CA ARG A 140 10.70 -4.49 -5.97
C ARG A 140 10.80 -3.77 -7.32
N MET A 141 9.76 -3.79 -8.14
CA MET A 141 9.72 -3.00 -9.39
C MET A 141 9.88 -1.50 -9.14
N ASN A 142 9.29 -0.97 -8.08
CA ASN A 142 9.45 0.43 -7.71
C ASN A 142 10.88 0.74 -7.25
N ALA A 143 11.51 -0.15 -6.47
CA ALA A 143 12.91 -0.02 -6.07
C ALA A 143 13.86 0.01 -7.27
N GLU A 144 13.64 -0.85 -8.26
CA GLU A 144 14.39 -0.86 -9.52
C GLU A 144 14.22 0.44 -10.30
N LYS A 145 13.00 0.94 -10.46
CA LYS A 145 12.72 2.22 -11.15
C LYS A 145 13.40 3.42 -10.47
N MET A 146 13.51 3.38 -9.15
CA MET A 146 14.13 4.45 -8.36
C MET A 146 15.65 4.27 -8.19
N ASN A 147 16.22 3.15 -8.66
CA ASN A 147 17.60 2.75 -8.38
C ASN A 147 17.94 2.78 -6.87
N THR A 148 16.98 2.40 -6.02
CA THR A 148 17.16 2.39 -4.57
C THR A 148 17.87 1.11 -4.15
N THR A 149 19.08 1.22 -3.60
CA THR A 149 19.95 0.06 -3.27
C THR A 149 19.92 -0.33 -1.80
N ASN A 150 19.47 0.56 -0.92
CA ASN A 150 19.43 0.37 0.54
C ASN A 150 18.07 -0.09 1.05
N VAL A 151 17.22 -0.66 0.18
CA VAL A 151 15.92 -1.25 0.55
C VAL A 151 15.86 -2.71 0.12
N GLN A 152 15.37 -3.57 1.01
CA GLN A 152 15.08 -4.98 0.74
C GLN A 152 13.62 -5.30 1.04
N PHE A 153 12.98 -6.12 0.20
CA PHE A 153 11.61 -6.56 0.41
C PHE A 153 11.54 -8.07 0.63
N ARG A 154 11.00 -8.48 1.78
CA ARG A 154 10.94 -9.87 2.24
C ARG A 154 9.50 -10.32 2.46
N LEU A 155 9.17 -11.51 1.95
CA LEU A 155 7.87 -12.14 2.20
C LEU A 155 7.85 -12.68 3.63
N GLY A 156 6.86 -12.27 4.41
CA GLY A 156 6.72 -12.73 5.78
C GLY A 156 5.42 -12.25 6.42
N GLU A 157 5.05 -12.92 7.49
CA GLU A 157 3.94 -12.55 8.37
C GLU A 157 4.50 -11.86 9.62
N ILE A 158 3.72 -10.97 10.22
CA ILE A 158 4.13 -10.22 11.42
C ILE A 158 4.47 -11.15 12.58
N GLU A 159 3.81 -12.31 12.66
CA GLU A 159 4.04 -13.31 13.70
C GLU A 159 5.33 -14.12 13.48
N ASN A 160 5.91 -14.05 12.29
CA ASN A 160 7.14 -14.77 11.95
C ASN A 160 7.98 -13.93 10.99
N LEU A 161 8.71 -12.97 11.55
CA LEU A 161 9.47 -11.99 10.77
C LEU A 161 10.72 -12.62 10.14
N PRO A 162 10.95 -12.40 8.83
CA PRO A 162 12.15 -12.88 8.13
C PRO A 162 13.34 -11.94 8.35
N VAL A 163 13.59 -11.54 9.59
CA VAL A 163 14.69 -10.67 10.02
C VAL A 163 15.44 -11.34 11.18
N ALA A 164 16.74 -11.10 11.26
CA ALA A 164 17.54 -11.62 12.36
C ALA A 164 17.31 -10.81 13.62
N ASP A 165 17.41 -11.48 14.77
CA ASP A 165 17.48 -10.83 16.07
C ASP A 165 18.85 -10.15 16.23
N ASN A 166 18.85 -8.96 16.81
CA ASN A 166 20.06 -8.22 17.18
C ASN A 166 20.25 -8.20 18.70
#